data_cc268c9a3bd85a22bf5cc22210f08d34
#
_entry.id   cc268c9a3bd85a22bf5cc22210f08d34
#
_cell.length_a   1.000
_cell.length_b   1.000
_cell.length_c   1.000
_cell.angle_alpha   90.00
_cell.angle_beta   90.00
_cell.angle_gamma   90.00
#
_symmetry.space_group_name_H-M   'P 1'
#
loop_
_entity.id
_entity.type
_entity.pdbx_description
1 polymer ?
#
loop_
_entity_poly.entity_id
_entity_poly.type
_entity_poly.pdbx_seq_one_letter_code
_entity_poly.pdbx_strand_id
1 'polypeptide(L)'
;ADGCWALRKEKLLRLQKPEDRALTLAAGLLARLAFLKMDVDFSLLSIEKNGKPVILDERHFFNLSHSGSYAACVYGTYPCGIDIQKHTPDRFHVAERCFTPLEQKKIREEGAQCFTRIWTVKESYLKYTGQGIRIPLNSIEVLPGRLQQKTDEDPASREILSEAETQ
;
A
#
# COMPACT_ATOMS: atom_id res chain seq x y z
N ALA A 1 -14.79 -13.88 16.39
CA ALA A 1 -15.15 -12.70 15.57
C ALA A 1 -14.86 -11.37 16.29
N ASP A 2 -14.77 -11.37 17.63
CA ASP A 2 -14.70 -10.12 18.42
C ASP A 2 -13.28 -9.50 18.52
N GLY A 3 -12.23 -10.29 18.34
CA GLY A 3 -10.86 -9.83 18.56
C GLY A 3 -10.38 -8.74 17.61
N CYS A 4 -10.72 -8.83 16.34
CA CYS A 4 -10.26 -7.84 15.34
C CYS A 4 -11.01 -6.50 15.46
N TRP A 5 -12.30 -6.53 15.84
CA TRP A 5 -13.06 -5.33 16.17
C TRP A 5 -12.57 -4.69 17.47
N ALA A 6 -12.17 -5.49 18.47
CA ALA A 6 -11.60 -4.98 19.70
C ALA A 6 -10.31 -4.20 19.44
N LEU A 7 -9.40 -4.73 18.63
CA LEU A 7 -8.15 -4.04 18.24
C LEU A 7 -8.41 -2.74 17.45
N ARG A 8 -9.40 -2.73 16.55
CA ARG A 8 -9.79 -1.51 15.84
C ARG A 8 -10.46 -0.49 16.76
N LYS A 9 -11.29 -0.95 17.69
CA LYS A 9 -11.90 -0.09 18.71
C LYS A 9 -10.85 0.57 19.58
N GLU A 10 -9.85 -0.18 20.05
CA GLU A 10 -8.73 0.39 20.79
C GLU A 10 -7.95 1.41 19.96
N LYS A 11 -7.66 1.12 18.69
CA LYS A 11 -7.00 2.06 17.79
C LYS A 11 -7.82 3.34 17.64
N LEU A 12 -9.14 3.23 17.43
CA LEU A 12 -10.05 4.38 17.33
C LEU A 12 -10.06 5.24 18.58
N LEU A 13 -10.04 4.62 19.76
CA LEU A 13 -10.03 5.33 21.04
C LEU A 13 -8.72 6.09 21.30
N ARG A 14 -7.60 5.62 20.73
CA ARG A 14 -6.28 6.28 20.85
C ARG A 14 -6.11 7.45 19.88
N LEU A 15 -6.89 7.51 18.80
CA LEU A 15 -6.80 8.59 17.82
C LEU A 15 -7.46 9.86 18.37
N GLN A 16 -6.71 10.96 18.38
CA GLN A 16 -7.18 12.24 18.90
C GLN A 16 -7.95 13.05 17.85
N LYS A 17 -7.52 12.97 16.60
CA LYS A 17 -8.10 13.76 15.50
C LYS A 17 -9.36 13.08 14.94
N PRO A 18 -10.46 13.81 14.77
CA PRO A 18 -11.69 13.28 14.16
C PRO A 18 -11.48 12.73 12.76
N GLU A 19 -10.62 13.36 11.97
CA GLU A 19 -10.29 12.96 10.60
C GLU A 19 -9.62 11.58 10.56
N ASP A 20 -8.68 11.32 11.49
CA ASP A 20 -7.99 10.03 11.58
C ASP A 20 -8.95 8.92 12.03
N ARG A 21 -9.91 9.26 12.91
CA ARG A 21 -11.00 8.34 13.30
C ARG A 21 -11.89 8.02 12.11
N ALA A 22 -12.30 9.03 11.34
CA ALA A 22 -13.14 8.86 10.16
C ALA A 22 -12.46 7.96 9.11
N LEU A 23 -11.17 8.18 8.82
CA LEU A 23 -10.39 7.35 7.90
C LEU A 23 -10.24 5.91 8.40
N THR A 24 -10.03 5.71 9.70
CA THR A 24 -9.93 4.37 10.28
C THR A 24 -11.26 3.62 10.19
N LEU A 25 -12.37 4.32 10.41
CA LEU A 25 -13.73 3.77 10.22
C LEU A 25 -14.00 3.45 8.75
N ALA A 26 -13.70 4.36 7.84
CA ALA A 26 -13.87 4.18 6.41
C ALA A 26 -13.09 2.94 5.91
N ALA A 27 -11.82 2.79 6.31
CA ALA A 27 -11.03 1.61 5.99
C ALA A 27 -11.66 0.33 6.56
N GLY A 28 -12.26 0.39 7.74
CA GLY A 28 -12.99 -0.74 8.34
C GLY A 28 -14.23 -1.14 7.55
N LEU A 29 -15.00 -0.15 7.12
CA LEU A 29 -16.20 -0.36 6.31
C LEU A 29 -15.84 -0.92 4.93
N LEU A 30 -14.79 -0.41 4.30
CA LEU A 30 -14.28 -0.93 3.03
C LEU A 30 -13.80 -2.39 3.15
N ALA A 31 -13.09 -2.74 4.22
CA ALA A 31 -12.72 -4.12 4.48
C ALA A 31 -13.96 -5.02 4.60
N ARG A 32 -14.96 -4.59 5.37
CA ARG A 32 -16.21 -5.35 5.51
C ARG A 32 -16.95 -5.50 4.18
N LEU A 33 -16.99 -4.45 3.37
CA LEU A 33 -17.56 -4.50 2.04
C LEU A 33 -16.83 -5.48 1.12
N ALA A 34 -15.50 -5.51 1.18
CA ALA A 34 -14.68 -6.45 0.41
C ALA A 34 -15.02 -7.90 0.78
N PHE A 35 -15.11 -8.23 2.07
CA PHE A 35 -15.53 -9.56 2.53
C PHE A 35 -16.92 -9.95 2.03
N LEU A 36 -17.88 -9.04 2.12
CA LEU A 36 -19.24 -9.26 1.59
C LEU A 36 -19.24 -9.49 0.07
N LYS A 37 -18.43 -8.75 -0.68
CA LYS A 37 -18.34 -8.87 -2.13
C LYS A 37 -17.66 -10.18 -2.58
N MET A 38 -16.77 -10.72 -1.77
CA MET A 38 -16.10 -12.00 -2.00
C MET A 38 -16.85 -13.20 -1.42
N ASP A 39 -17.96 -12.97 -0.73
CA ASP A 39 -18.71 -14.00 0.02
C ASP A 39 -17.85 -14.74 1.05
N VAL A 40 -17.02 -13.99 1.76
CA VAL A 40 -16.08 -14.49 2.77
C VAL A 40 -16.58 -14.12 4.17
N ASP A 41 -16.54 -15.09 5.10
CA ASP A 41 -16.91 -14.84 6.49
C ASP A 41 -15.89 -13.89 7.13
N PHE A 42 -16.39 -12.82 7.73
CA PHE A 42 -15.55 -11.80 8.39
C PHE A 42 -14.77 -12.35 9.59
N SER A 43 -15.15 -13.51 10.14
CA SER A 43 -14.37 -14.20 11.18
C SER A 43 -12.99 -14.65 10.73
N LEU A 44 -12.76 -14.77 9.41
CA LEU A 44 -11.47 -15.09 8.82
C LEU A 44 -10.50 -13.88 8.74
N LEU A 45 -10.95 -12.69 9.15
CA LEU A 45 -10.06 -11.52 9.23
C LEU A 45 -9.05 -11.70 10.37
N SER A 46 -7.78 -11.60 10.01
CA SER A 46 -6.66 -11.64 10.96
C SER A 46 -5.71 -10.47 10.74
N ILE A 47 -4.81 -10.25 11.68
CA ILE A 47 -3.77 -9.24 11.58
C ILE A 47 -2.42 -9.92 11.78
N GLU A 48 -1.55 -9.81 10.80
CA GLU A 48 -0.17 -10.32 10.90
C GLU A 48 0.66 -9.55 11.94
N LYS A 49 1.80 -10.12 12.32
CA LYS A 49 2.72 -9.49 13.29
C LYS A 49 3.19 -8.09 12.87
N ASN A 50 3.25 -7.83 11.56
CA ASN A 50 3.62 -6.52 10.99
C ASN A 50 2.43 -5.52 10.96
N GLY A 51 1.24 -5.92 11.42
CA GLY A 51 0.02 -5.11 11.43
C GLY A 51 -0.80 -5.16 10.13
N LYS A 52 -0.40 -5.97 9.13
CA LYS A 52 -1.16 -6.14 7.89
C LYS A 52 -2.42 -6.96 8.15
N PRO A 53 -3.61 -6.47 7.79
CA PRO A 53 -4.82 -7.28 7.82
C PRO A 53 -4.83 -8.27 6.66
N VAL A 54 -5.20 -9.52 6.93
CA VAL A 54 -5.23 -10.63 5.97
C VAL A 54 -6.49 -11.47 6.15
N ILE A 55 -6.82 -12.28 5.14
CA ILE A 55 -7.86 -13.31 5.18
C ILE A 55 -7.18 -14.67 5.35
N LEU A 56 -7.65 -15.48 6.28
CA LEU A 56 -7.02 -16.77 6.65
C LEU A 56 -7.35 -17.93 5.70
N ASP A 57 -8.07 -17.71 4.61
CA ASP A 57 -8.48 -18.78 3.69
C ASP A 57 -7.52 -19.05 2.52
N GLU A 58 -6.43 -18.28 2.44
CA GLU A 58 -5.38 -18.37 1.41
C GLU A 58 -5.86 -18.21 -0.07
N ARG A 59 -7.15 -17.96 -0.28
CA ARG A 59 -7.77 -17.80 -1.61
C ARG A 59 -8.22 -16.38 -1.90
N HIS A 60 -8.47 -15.60 -0.85
CA HIS A 60 -8.95 -14.24 -0.98
C HIS A 60 -7.96 -13.28 -0.37
N PHE A 61 -7.78 -12.19 -1.07
CA PHE A 61 -6.81 -11.15 -0.71
C PHE A 61 -7.51 -9.80 -0.69
N PHE A 62 -7.07 -8.94 0.19
CA PHE A 62 -7.46 -7.55 0.16
C PHE A 62 -6.34 -6.69 0.72
N ASN A 63 -6.34 -5.43 0.34
CA ASN A 63 -5.41 -4.45 0.87
C ASN A 63 -6.10 -3.10 1.01
N LEU A 64 -5.62 -2.29 1.94
CA LEU A 64 -6.20 -1.00 2.30
C LEU A 64 -5.15 0.09 2.26
N SER A 65 -5.56 1.28 1.82
CA SER A 65 -4.78 2.50 1.97
C SER A 65 -5.68 3.68 2.28
N HIS A 66 -5.13 4.69 2.94
CA HIS A 66 -5.82 5.95 3.17
C HIS A 66 -4.84 7.11 3.20
N SER A 67 -5.24 8.25 2.66
CA SER A 67 -4.46 9.49 2.69
C SER A 67 -5.36 10.71 2.48
N GLY A 68 -5.09 11.79 3.19
CA GLY A 68 -5.93 12.98 3.14
C GLY A 68 -7.35 12.66 3.62
N SER A 69 -8.33 12.80 2.74
CA SER A 69 -9.75 12.51 3.02
C SER A 69 -10.26 11.25 2.32
N TYR A 70 -9.36 10.42 1.81
CA TYR A 70 -9.70 9.24 1.01
C TYR A 70 -9.23 7.95 1.68
N ALA A 71 -10.05 6.92 1.56
CA ALA A 71 -9.68 5.54 1.84
C ALA A 71 -9.97 4.68 0.61
N ALA A 72 -9.14 3.69 0.36
CA ALA A 72 -9.27 2.77 -0.77
C ALA A 72 -9.06 1.33 -0.31
N CYS A 73 -9.72 0.41 -1.00
CA CYS A 73 -9.58 -1.02 -0.81
C CYS A 73 -9.49 -1.70 -2.17
N VAL A 74 -8.54 -2.60 -2.32
CA VAL A 74 -8.50 -3.58 -3.40
C VAL A 74 -8.77 -4.95 -2.80
N TYR A 75 -9.47 -5.82 -3.54
CA TYR A 75 -9.78 -7.19 -3.11
C TYR A 75 -9.94 -8.11 -4.33
N GLY A 76 -9.71 -9.40 -4.13
CA GLY A 76 -9.85 -10.40 -5.18
C GLY A 76 -9.25 -11.74 -4.79
N THR A 77 -9.05 -12.61 -5.79
CA THR A 77 -8.50 -13.97 -5.64
C THR A 77 -6.99 -14.05 -5.90
N TYR A 78 -6.35 -12.92 -6.14
CA TYR A 78 -4.89 -12.82 -6.31
C TYR A 78 -4.31 -11.88 -5.26
N PRO A 79 -3.06 -12.14 -4.81
CA PRO A 79 -2.35 -11.21 -3.96
C PRO A 79 -2.36 -9.79 -4.54
N CYS A 80 -2.60 -8.80 -3.71
CA CYS A 80 -2.75 -7.42 -4.14
C CYS A 80 -2.17 -6.43 -3.13
N GLY A 81 -1.79 -5.27 -3.64
CA GLY A 81 -1.37 -4.13 -2.83
C GLY A 81 -1.93 -2.85 -3.43
N ILE A 82 -2.32 -1.92 -2.57
CA ILE A 82 -2.79 -0.59 -2.97
C ILE A 82 -2.16 0.47 -2.12
N ASP A 83 -1.80 1.58 -2.74
CA ASP A 83 -1.52 2.80 -2.01
C ASP A 83 -2.22 4.00 -2.63
N ILE A 84 -2.60 4.94 -1.81
CA ILE A 84 -3.04 6.27 -2.19
C ILE A 84 -2.28 7.29 -1.36
N GLN A 85 -1.88 8.39 -1.98
CA GLN A 85 -1.12 9.42 -1.31
C GLN A 85 -1.66 10.81 -1.70
N LYS A 86 -2.01 11.60 -0.68
CA LYS A 86 -2.29 13.02 -0.91
C LYS A 86 -1.02 13.69 -1.44
N HIS A 87 -1.18 14.39 -2.54
CA HIS A 87 -0.09 15.17 -3.12
C HIS A 87 0.43 16.19 -2.09
N THR A 88 1.73 16.10 -1.79
CA THR A 88 2.40 17.02 -0.87
C THR A 88 3.61 17.62 -1.60
N PRO A 89 3.65 18.94 -1.75
CA PRO A 89 4.83 19.58 -2.35
C PRO A 89 6.06 19.36 -1.46
N ASP A 90 7.21 19.34 -2.07
CA ASP A 90 8.53 19.35 -1.45
C ASP A 90 8.88 18.20 -0.51
N ARG A 91 9.11 17.02 -1.10
CA ARG A 91 9.72 15.87 -0.40
C ARG A 91 11.03 15.41 -1.05
N PHE A 92 11.79 16.30 -1.67
CA PHE A 92 13.06 15.95 -2.32
C PHE A 92 14.04 15.27 -1.37
N HIS A 93 14.14 15.71 -0.12
CA HIS A 93 14.98 15.09 0.89
C HIS A 93 14.62 13.61 1.18
N VAL A 94 13.35 13.22 1.01
CA VAL A 94 12.93 11.82 1.11
C VAL A 94 13.36 11.06 -0.13
N ALA A 95 13.23 11.65 -1.32
CA ALA A 95 13.66 11.02 -2.57
C ALA A 95 15.17 10.73 -2.57
N GLU A 96 15.98 11.65 -2.09
CA GLU A 96 17.44 11.47 -1.97
C GLU A 96 17.83 10.27 -1.11
N ARG A 97 17.05 9.95 -0.09
CA ARG A 97 17.31 8.84 0.82
C ARG A 97 16.73 7.51 0.36
N CYS A 98 15.59 7.55 -0.31
CA CYS A 98 14.74 6.38 -0.52
C CYS A 98 14.62 5.96 -1.99
N PHE A 99 15.03 6.79 -2.94
CA PHE A 99 14.80 6.51 -4.35
C PHE A 99 16.11 6.27 -5.10
N THR A 100 16.00 5.57 -6.24
CA THR A 100 17.15 5.33 -7.11
C THR A 100 17.64 6.63 -7.75
N PRO A 101 18.91 6.73 -8.19
CA PRO A 101 19.43 7.93 -8.86
C PRO A 101 18.62 8.34 -10.10
N LEU A 102 18.10 7.35 -10.85
CA LEU A 102 17.25 7.59 -12.01
C LEU A 102 15.92 8.24 -11.63
N GLU A 103 15.27 7.72 -10.60
CA GLU A 103 14.03 8.28 -10.08
C GLU A 103 14.24 9.68 -9.50
N GLN A 104 15.32 9.91 -8.77
CA GLN A 104 15.66 11.22 -8.24
C GLN A 104 15.85 12.25 -9.37
N LYS A 105 16.53 11.85 -10.46
CA LYS A 105 16.67 12.69 -11.65
C LYS A 105 15.30 13.04 -12.22
N LYS A 106 14.45 12.04 -12.40
CA LYS A 106 13.09 12.22 -12.95
C LYS A 106 12.24 13.13 -12.06
N ILE A 107 12.32 13.00 -10.74
CA ILE A 107 11.61 13.87 -9.82
C ILE A 107 12.09 15.31 -9.91
N ARG A 108 13.39 15.54 -10.09
CA ARG A 108 13.92 16.89 -10.30
C ARG A 108 13.41 17.53 -11.59
N GLU A 109 13.19 16.73 -12.64
CA GLU A 109 12.67 17.20 -13.93
C GLU A 109 11.16 17.42 -13.93
N GLU A 110 10.38 16.50 -13.34
CA GLU A 110 8.92 16.47 -13.39
C GLU A 110 8.23 16.98 -12.11
N GLY A 111 9.00 17.19 -11.04
CA GLY A 111 8.50 17.78 -9.79
C GLY A 111 7.75 16.84 -8.86
N ALA A 112 7.02 17.44 -7.92
CA ALA A 112 6.40 16.77 -6.79
C ALA A 112 5.31 15.75 -7.17
N GLN A 113 4.67 15.91 -8.32
CA GLN A 113 3.68 14.93 -8.81
C GLN A 113 4.35 13.60 -9.19
N CYS A 114 5.52 13.68 -9.82
CA CYS A 114 6.34 12.50 -10.12
C CYS A 114 6.80 11.79 -8.84
N PHE A 115 7.24 12.54 -7.82
CA PHE A 115 7.54 11.98 -6.51
C PHE A 115 6.36 11.18 -5.95
N THR A 116 5.18 11.79 -5.90
CA THR A 116 3.99 11.15 -5.34
C THR A 116 3.66 9.85 -6.08
N ARG A 117 3.72 9.86 -7.42
CA ARG A 117 3.48 8.67 -8.24
C ARG A 117 4.47 7.54 -7.93
N ILE A 118 5.77 7.82 -7.95
CA ILE A 118 6.81 6.82 -7.66
C ILE A 118 6.66 6.28 -6.23
N TRP A 119 6.43 7.15 -5.26
CA TRP A 119 6.18 6.77 -3.87
C TRP A 119 5.01 5.81 -3.75
N THR A 120 3.86 6.18 -4.33
CA THR A 120 2.63 5.38 -4.28
C THR A 120 2.82 4.00 -4.89
N VAL A 121 3.53 3.90 -6.02
CA VAL A 121 3.83 2.61 -6.65
C VAL A 121 4.73 1.75 -5.75
N LYS A 122 5.76 2.31 -5.16
CA LYS A 122 6.65 1.58 -4.24
C LYS A 122 5.91 1.10 -2.98
N GLU A 123 5.12 1.96 -2.36
CA GLU A 123 4.31 1.60 -1.19
C GLU A 123 3.28 0.51 -1.52
N SER A 124 2.64 0.60 -2.68
CA SER A 124 1.73 -0.42 -3.20
C SER A 124 2.42 -1.79 -3.32
N TYR A 125 3.63 -1.79 -3.87
CA TYR A 125 4.46 -2.99 -4.00
C TYR A 125 4.87 -3.57 -2.63
N LEU A 126 5.31 -2.74 -1.69
CA LEU A 126 5.64 -3.19 -0.33
C LEU A 126 4.43 -3.80 0.39
N LYS A 127 3.24 -3.24 0.18
CA LYS A 127 1.98 -3.78 0.70
C LYS A 127 1.62 -5.11 0.04
N TYR A 128 1.85 -5.23 -1.26
CA TYR A 128 1.66 -6.48 -2.00
C TYR A 128 2.56 -7.58 -1.45
N THR A 129 3.87 -7.35 -1.35
CA THR A 129 4.82 -8.34 -0.85
C THR A 129 4.67 -8.65 0.63
N GLY A 130 4.03 -7.77 1.40
CA GLY A 130 3.90 -7.90 2.85
C GLY A 130 5.20 -7.67 3.63
N GLN A 131 6.29 -7.33 2.96
CA GLN A 131 7.60 -7.17 3.59
C GLN A 131 7.78 -5.81 4.28
N GLY A 132 6.91 -4.84 3.96
CA GLY A 132 6.95 -3.50 4.54
C GLY A 132 8.32 -2.82 4.32
N ILE A 133 8.74 -2.01 5.27
CA ILE A 133 10.01 -1.25 5.22
C ILE A 133 11.28 -2.12 5.33
N ARG A 134 11.17 -3.44 5.38
CA ARG A 134 12.34 -4.35 5.38
C ARG A 134 13.06 -4.35 4.04
N ILE A 135 12.34 -4.05 2.96
CA ILE A 135 12.95 -3.84 1.65
C ILE A 135 13.36 -2.37 1.54
N PRO A 136 14.64 -2.05 1.29
CA PRO A 136 15.05 -0.69 1.02
C PRO A 136 14.34 -0.16 -0.24
N LEU A 137 13.68 0.98 -0.14
CA LEU A 137 12.93 1.57 -1.27
C LEU A 137 13.82 1.86 -2.49
N ASN A 138 15.11 2.08 -2.30
CA ASN A 138 16.06 2.28 -3.39
C ASN A 138 16.49 0.97 -4.10
N SER A 139 16.11 -0.20 -3.56
CA SER A 139 16.26 -1.48 -4.28
C SER A 139 15.10 -1.76 -5.23
N ILE A 140 14.03 -0.98 -5.16
CA ILE A 140 12.88 -1.05 -6.06
C ILE A 140 12.98 0.12 -7.05
N GLU A 141 12.96 -0.13 -8.34
CA GLU A 141 12.99 0.92 -9.36
C GLU A 141 11.65 0.98 -10.11
N VAL A 142 11.06 2.16 -10.15
CA VAL A 142 9.81 2.45 -10.86
C VAL A 142 10.13 3.13 -12.17
N LEU A 143 9.90 2.43 -13.27
CA LEU A 143 10.04 2.94 -14.62
C LEU A 143 8.65 3.15 -15.25
N PRO A 144 8.50 3.93 -16.34
CA PRO A 144 7.25 4.02 -17.08
C PRO A 144 6.77 2.62 -17.52
N GLY A 145 5.57 2.21 -17.06
CA GLY A 145 5.00 0.90 -17.38
C GLY A 145 5.70 -0.31 -16.74
N ARG A 146 6.66 -0.12 -15.83
CA ARG A 146 7.46 -1.22 -15.29
C ARG A 146 7.91 -0.95 -13.86
N LEU A 147 7.90 -1.99 -13.04
CA LEU A 147 8.49 -2.00 -11.70
C LEU A 147 9.51 -3.15 -11.63
N GLN A 148 10.71 -2.85 -11.16
CA GLN A 148 11.78 -3.84 -10.98
C GLN A 148 12.29 -3.81 -9.54
N GLN A 149 12.50 -4.98 -8.94
CA GLN A 149 13.24 -5.11 -7.69
C GLN A 149 14.66 -5.62 -8.02
N LYS A 150 15.67 -4.87 -7.60
CA LYS A 150 17.07 -5.28 -7.70
C LYS A 150 17.35 -6.25 -6.54
N THR A 151 17.73 -7.48 -6.87
CA THR A 151 18.20 -8.49 -5.91
C THR A 151 19.69 -8.70 -6.12
N ASP A 152 20.46 -8.86 -5.04
CA ASP A 152 21.91 -9.07 -5.11
C ASP A 152 22.30 -10.41 -5.77
N GLU A 153 21.35 -11.32 -5.97
CA GLU A 153 21.59 -12.69 -6.44
C GLU A 153 21.14 -12.98 -7.89
N ASP A 154 20.45 -12.03 -8.55
CA ASP A 154 19.94 -12.27 -9.93
C ASP A 154 20.11 -11.06 -10.83
N PRO A 155 21.03 -11.10 -11.82
CA PRO A 155 21.14 -10.06 -12.84
C PRO A 155 19.92 -9.96 -13.76
N ALA A 156 19.04 -10.97 -13.79
CA ALA A 156 17.75 -10.93 -14.45
C ALA A 156 16.66 -10.48 -13.47
N SER A 157 16.55 -9.17 -13.25
CA SER A 157 15.50 -8.56 -12.43
C SER A 157 14.12 -9.14 -12.72
N ARG A 158 13.40 -9.59 -11.69
CA ARG A 158 12.00 -10.01 -11.82
C ARG A 158 11.16 -8.82 -12.29
N GLU A 159 10.74 -8.91 -13.52
CA GLU A 159 9.92 -7.91 -14.18
C GLU A 159 8.46 -8.10 -13.79
N ILE A 160 7.91 -7.13 -13.09
CA ILE A 160 6.48 -7.09 -12.78
C ILE A 160 5.87 -6.02 -13.67
N LEU A 161 5.10 -6.45 -14.65
CA LEU A 161 4.32 -5.55 -15.49
C LEU A 161 3.20 -4.94 -14.65
N SER A 162 3.20 -3.63 -14.48
CA SER A 162 2.06 -2.90 -13.96
C SER A 162 1.13 -2.57 -15.13
N GLU A 163 0.12 -3.38 -15.36
CA GLU A 163 -1.03 -2.96 -16.17
C GLU A 163 -1.85 -1.95 -15.36
N ALA A 164 -1.41 -0.72 -15.38
CA ALA A 164 -2.17 0.44 -14.93
C ALA A 164 -2.13 1.48 -16.05
N GLU A 165 -2.74 1.18 -17.16
CA GLU A 165 -3.19 2.17 -18.12
C GLU A 165 -4.72 2.23 -18.04
N THR A 166 -5.17 3.29 -17.40
CA THR A 166 -6.06 4.33 -17.90
C THR A 166 -7.23 3.85 -18.78
N GLN A 167 -8.38 3.87 -18.19
CA GLN A 167 -9.58 4.43 -18.82
C GLN A 167 -10.19 5.49 -17.92
#